data_b7a3bd67edb5aa8749ef74161e04e563
#
_entry.id   b7a3bd67edb5aa8749ef74161e04e563
#
_cell.length_a   1.000
_cell.length_b   1.000
_cell.length_c   1.000
_cell.angle_alpha   90.00
_cell.angle_beta   90.00
_cell.angle_gamma   90.00
#
_symmetry.space_group_name_H-M   'P 1'
#
loop_
_entity.id
_entity.type
_entity.pdbx_description
1 polymer ?
#
loop_
_entity_poly.entity_id
_entity_poly.type
_entity_poly.pdbx_seq_one_letter_code
_entity_poly.pdbx_strand_id
1 'polypeptide(L)'
;MTRAEIIGRLERHRDNFLRRDADALAVDHAADGAFESPAHGLVRGRAAIRDVYHYWFTAFPDLQLTWDAPIVDGDRAAVFWTFTGTSDGPFFGMVGAGSRVDLRGAAEYRFGEEGIDSVRHTFDFSSMLLKTGVLKVKPGS
;
A
#
# COMPACT_ATOMS: atom_id res chain seq x y z
N MET A 1 -16.55 17.19 -4.73
CA MET A 1 -15.11 17.21 -5.08
C MET A 1 -14.96 16.99 -6.58
N THR A 2 -14.19 17.79 -7.24
CA THR A 2 -13.99 17.67 -8.69
C THR A 2 -13.00 16.54 -9.01
N ARG A 3 -13.03 16.07 -10.25
CA ARG A 3 -12.05 15.10 -10.75
C ARG A 3 -10.61 15.62 -10.59
N ALA A 4 -10.38 16.89 -10.91
CA ALA A 4 -9.06 17.52 -10.77
C ALA A 4 -8.58 17.53 -9.30
N GLU A 5 -9.46 17.80 -8.36
CA GLU A 5 -9.13 17.77 -6.93
C GLU A 5 -8.75 16.36 -6.46
N ILE A 6 -9.47 15.34 -6.92
CA ILE A 6 -9.15 13.94 -6.59
C ILE A 6 -7.80 13.55 -7.17
N ILE A 7 -7.55 13.88 -8.44
CA ILE A 7 -6.25 13.61 -9.07
C ILE A 7 -5.12 14.30 -8.30
N GLY A 8 -5.30 15.56 -7.93
CA GLY A 8 -4.31 16.31 -7.15
C GLY A 8 -4.02 15.67 -5.79
N ARG A 9 -5.04 15.17 -5.10
CA ARG A 9 -4.87 14.46 -3.83
C ARG A 9 -4.12 13.14 -4.02
N LEU A 10 -4.43 12.39 -5.08
CA LEU A 10 -3.73 11.16 -5.39
C LEU A 10 -2.26 11.41 -5.74
N GLU A 11 -1.96 12.45 -6.48
CA GLU A 11 -0.59 12.83 -6.81
C GLU A 11 0.23 13.17 -5.55
N ARG A 12 -0.35 13.94 -4.63
CA ARG A 12 0.30 14.23 -3.34
C ARG A 12 0.52 12.97 -2.53
N HIS A 13 -0.47 12.08 -2.49
CA HIS A 13 -0.37 10.80 -1.78
C HIS A 13 0.77 9.96 -2.36
N ARG A 14 0.85 9.85 -3.67
CA ARG A 14 1.95 9.17 -4.36
C ARG A 14 3.30 9.81 -4.01
N ASP A 15 3.38 11.14 -4.01
CA ASP A 15 4.63 11.85 -3.69
C ASP A 15 5.06 11.59 -2.24
N ASN A 16 4.12 11.56 -1.30
CA ASN A 16 4.38 11.19 0.08
C ASN A 16 4.92 9.76 0.18
N PHE A 17 4.38 8.85 -0.63
CA PHE A 17 4.85 7.47 -0.70
C PHE A 17 6.27 7.39 -1.25
N LEU A 18 6.57 8.12 -2.31
CA LEU A 18 7.91 8.17 -2.90
C LEU A 18 8.95 8.72 -1.91
N ARG A 19 8.55 9.62 -1.02
CA ARG A 19 9.42 10.13 0.05
C ARG A 19 9.49 9.21 1.26
N ARG A 20 8.74 8.13 1.28
CA ARG A 20 8.63 7.21 2.43
C ARG A 20 8.21 7.91 3.71
N ASP A 21 7.32 8.86 3.60
CA ASP A 21 6.83 9.66 4.73
C ASP A 21 5.53 9.04 5.26
N ALA A 22 5.66 8.11 6.20
CA ALA A 22 4.51 7.40 6.77
C ALA A 22 3.56 8.35 7.51
N ASP A 23 4.07 9.40 8.15
CA ASP A 23 3.25 10.38 8.85
C ASP A 23 2.41 11.21 7.87
N ALA A 24 3.03 11.69 6.78
CA ALA A 24 2.32 12.42 5.74
C ALA A 24 1.26 11.55 5.06
N LEU A 25 1.60 10.29 4.76
CA LEU A 25 0.65 9.34 4.19
C LEU A 25 -0.57 9.12 5.11
N ALA A 26 -0.33 8.99 6.41
CA ALA A 26 -1.43 8.83 7.38
C ALA A 26 -2.34 10.06 7.42
N VAL A 27 -1.79 11.26 7.32
CA VAL A 27 -2.55 12.51 7.32
C VAL A 27 -3.41 12.67 6.06
N ASP A 28 -3.03 12.03 4.95
CA ASP A 28 -3.84 12.01 3.73
C ASP A 28 -5.20 11.28 3.94
N HIS A 29 -5.30 10.45 4.97
CA HIS A 29 -6.53 9.75 5.33
C HIS A 29 -7.38 10.59 6.29
N ALA A 30 -8.70 10.38 6.25
CA ALA A 30 -9.59 10.93 7.27
C ALA A 30 -9.21 10.37 8.65
N ALA A 31 -9.58 11.11 9.71
CA ALA A 31 -9.20 10.73 11.08
C ALA A 31 -9.63 9.32 11.47
N ASP A 32 -10.79 8.88 10.98
CA ASP A 32 -11.34 7.54 11.20
C ASP A 32 -11.30 6.68 9.91
N GLY A 33 -10.43 7.04 8.98
CA GLY A 33 -10.30 6.36 7.70
C GLY A 33 -10.01 4.87 7.82
N ALA A 34 -10.42 4.12 6.80
CA ALA A 34 -10.22 2.68 6.72
C ALA A 34 -9.17 2.33 5.67
N PHE A 35 -8.30 1.41 6.01
CA PHE A 35 -7.29 0.85 5.11
C PHE A 35 -7.41 -0.68 5.14
N GLU A 36 -7.59 -1.29 3.98
CA GLU A 36 -7.74 -2.74 3.88
C GLU A 36 -6.74 -3.30 2.87
N SER A 37 -6.14 -4.42 3.23
CA SER A 37 -5.22 -5.14 2.34
C SER A 37 -5.23 -6.64 2.65
N PRO A 38 -4.77 -7.49 1.71
CA PRO A 38 -4.63 -8.92 1.99
C PRO A 38 -3.64 -9.21 3.13
N ALA A 39 -2.67 -8.31 3.36
CA ALA A 39 -1.62 -8.51 4.35
C ALA A 39 -2.06 -8.17 5.77
N HIS A 40 -2.80 -7.07 5.95
CA HIS A 40 -3.14 -6.55 7.28
C HIS A 40 -4.63 -6.64 7.61
N GLY A 41 -5.46 -7.05 6.64
CA GLY A 41 -6.90 -6.99 6.82
C GLY A 41 -7.38 -5.54 6.88
N LEU A 42 -8.44 -5.30 7.63
CA LEU A 42 -9.02 -3.97 7.79
C LEU A 42 -8.42 -3.30 9.03
N VAL A 43 -7.82 -2.13 8.83
CA VAL A 43 -7.35 -1.26 9.93
C VAL A 43 -8.05 0.08 9.84
N ARG A 44 -8.22 0.76 10.98
CA ARG A 44 -8.91 2.04 11.05
C ARG A 44 -8.09 3.05 11.85
N GLY A 45 -8.18 4.30 11.39
CA GLY A 45 -7.57 5.44 12.06
C GLY A 45 -6.13 5.69 11.64
N ARG A 46 -5.72 6.94 11.75
CA ARG A 46 -4.41 7.41 11.24
C ARG A 46 -3.23 6.70 11.90
N ALA A 47 -3.31 6.43 13.21
CA ALA A 47 -2.21 5.76 13.90
C ALA A 47 -1.96 4.35 13.37
N ALA A 48 -3.02 3.55 13.22
CA ALA A 48 -2.93 2.20 12.69
C ALA A 48 -2.48 2.21 11.21
N ILE A 49 -2.98 3.15 10.42
CA ILE A 49 -2.61 3.30 9.01
C ILE A 49 -1.13 3.70 8.88
N ARG A 50 -0.66 4.63 9.71
CA ARG A 50 0.75 5.00 9.79
C ARG A 50 1.64 3.79 10.05
N ASP A 51 1.24 2.93 10.98
CA ASP A 51 1.99 1.73 11.33
C ASP A 51 2.07 0.76 10.15
N VAL A 52 1.02 0.65 9.33
CA VAL A 52 1.04 -0.16 8.11
C VAL A 52 2.10 0.36 7.13
N TYR A 53 2.11 1.65 6.82
CA TYR A 53 3.11 2.23 5.92
C TYR A 53 4.52 2.05 6.46
N HIS A 54 4.72 2.34 7.73
CA HIS A 54 6.03 2.19 8.37
C HIS A 54 6.53 0.74 8.30
N TYR A 55 5.65 -0.22 8.50
CA TYR A 55 5.96 -1.65 8.40
C TYR A 55 6.54 -1.99 7.02
N TRP A 56 5.88 -1.55 5.96
CA TRP A 56 6.32 -1.84 4.59
C TRP A 56 7.63 -1.15 4.24
N PHE A 57 7.82 0.09 4.67
CA PHE A 57 9.08 0.82 4.43
C PHE A 57 10.26 0.21 5.17
N THR A 58 10.01 -0.37 6.35
CA THR A 58 11.03 -1.08 7.12
C THR A 58 11.36 -2.44 6.49
N ALA A 59 10.35 -3.18 6.05
CA ALA A 59 10.53 -4.48 5.42
C ALA A 59 11.24 -4.38 4.07
N PHE A 60 10.93 -3.35 3.29
CA PHE A 60 11.48 -3.10 1.95
C PHE A 60 12.06 -1.68 1.87
N PRO A 61 13.28 -1.46 2.37
CA PRO A 61 13.86 -0.10 2.40
C PRO A 61 14.02 0.55 1.03
N ASP A 62 14.14 -0.24 -0.03
CA ASP A 62 14.25 0.22 -1.41
C ASP A 62 12.92 0.17 -2.18
N LEU A 63 11.82 0.04 -1.47
CA LEU A 63 10.49 -0.09 -2.06
C LEU A 63 10.20 1.06 -3.03
N GLN A 64 9.71 0.68 -4.21
CA GLN A 64 9.19 1.62 -5.20
C GLN A 64 7.80 1.19 -5.63
N LEU A 65 6.95 2.19 -5.83
CA LEU A 65 5.60 2.01 -6.31
C LEU A 65 5.40 2.93 -7.51
N THR A 66 5.06 2.34 -8.66
CA THR A 66 4.70 3.11 -9.85
C THR A 66 3.21 2.96 -10.10
N TRP A 67 2.56 4.06 -10.49
CA TRP A 67 1.13 4.11 -10.71
C TRP A 67 0.81 4.35 -12.17
N ASP A 68 -0.17 3.62 -12.69
CA ASP A 68 -0.82 3.99 -13.93
C ASP A 68 -1.73 5.21 -13.67
N ALA A 69 -2.16 5.88 -14.72
CA ALA A 69 -3.08 7.01 -14.60
C ALA A 69 -4.35 6.58 -13.85
N PRO A 70 -4.78 7.34 -12.83
CA PRO A 70 -5.96 6.95 -12.05
C PRO A 70 -7.24 7.00 -12.87
N ILE A 71 -8.15 6.08 -12.56
CA ILE A 71 -9.50 6.06 -13.08
C ILE A 71 -10.40 6.67 -12.02
N VAL A 72 -11.07 7.77 -12.34
CA VAL A 72 -11.86 8.55 -11.38
C VAL A 72 -13.33 8.51 -11.77
N ASP A 73 -14.18 8.17 -10.79
CA ASP A 73 -15.63 8.17 -10.93
C ASP A 73 -16.25 8.84 -9.69
N GLY A 74 -16.65 10.09 -9.81
CA GLY A 74 -17.17 10.86 -8.69
C GLY A 74 -16.13 11.01 -7.58
N ASP A 75 -16.48 10.57 -6.37
CA ASP A 75 -15.60 10.57 -5.19
C ASP A 75 -14.77 9.29 -5.04
N ARG A 76 -14.77 8.44 -6.06
CA ARG A 76 -14.05 7.16 -6.09
C ARG A 76 -12.94 7.20 -7.12
N ALA A 77 -11.87 6.50 -6.84
CA ALA A 77 -10.79 6.32 -7.80
C ALA A 77 -10.20 4.92 -7.70
N ALA A 78 -9.76 4.40 -8.84
CA ALA A 78 -8.97 3.18 -8.91
C ALA A 78 -7.59 3.51 -9.44
N VAL A 79 -6.58 2.92 -8.80
CA VAL A 79 -5.17 3.08 -9.20
C VAL A 79 -4.57 1.69 -9.36
N PHE A 80 -4.02 1.41 -10.55
CA PHE A 80 -3.25 0.20 -10.77
C PHE A 80 -1.77 0.52 -10.54
N TRP A 81 -1.11 -0.29 -9.73
CA TRP A 81 0.26 -0.02 -9.32
C TRP A 81 1.16 -1.23 -9.51
N THR A 82 2.46 -0.97 -9.63
CA THR A 82 3.52 -1.97 -9.64
C THR A 82 4.43 -1.72 -8.44
N PHE A 83 4.67 -2.76 -7.66
CA PHE A 83 5.54 -2.76 -6.50
C PHE A 83 6.84 -3.46 -6.84
N THR A 84 7.97 -2.84 -6.50
CA THR A 84 9.27 -3.48 -6.54
C THR A 84 10.02 -3.18 -5.24
N GLY A 85 10.76 -4.17 -4.75
CA GLY A 85 11.55 -3.99 -3.53
C GLY A 85 12.34 -5.22 -3.17
N THR A 86 13.30 -5.02 -2.27
CA THR A 86 14.14 -6.08 -1.73
C THR A 86 13.79 -6.30 -0.26
N SER A 87 13.53 -7.54 0.11
CA SER A 87 13.15 -7.93 1.47
C SER A 87 14.39 -7.94 2.36
N ASP A 88 14.78 -6.77 2.86
CA ASP A 88 15.98 -6.61 3.71
C ASP A 88 15.63 -6.45 5.19
N GLY A 89 14.41 -6.06 5.51
CA GLY A 89 13.93 -5.93 6.88
C GLY A 89 13.01 -7.07 7.30
N PRO A 90 12.55 -7.06 8.57
CA PRO A 90 11.61 -8.06 9.05
C PRO A 90 10.29 -8.03 8.25
N PHE A 91 9.79 -9.21 7.86
CA PHE A 91 8.57 -9.34 7.09
C PHE A 91 7.82 -10.60 7.52
N PHE A 92 6.71 -10.42 8.23
CA PHE A 92 5.83 -11.49 8.73
C PHE A 92 6.59 -12.64 9.38
N GLY A 93 7.48 -12.31 10.32
CA GLY A 93 8.25 -13.28 11.08
C GLY A 93 9.53 -13.75 10.44
N MET A 94 9.82 -13.35 9.19
CA MET A 94 11.09 -13.64 8.54
C MET A 94 12.04 -12.46 8.62
N VAL A 95 13.30 -12.73 8.94
CA VAL A 95 14.37 -11.73 8.79
C VAL A 95 14.72 -11.63 7.31
N GLY A 96 14.92 -10.42 6.84
CA GLY A 96 15.14 -10.14 5.42
C GLY A 96 16.20 -11.01 4.79
N ALA A 97 15.81 -11.74 3.74
CA ALA A 97 16.68 -12.65 3.01
C ALA A 97 17.28 -12.05 1.75
N GLY A 98 17.06 -10.76 1.50
CA GLY A 98 17.51 -10.08 0.28
C GLY A 98 16.74 -10.50 -0.97
N SER A 99 15.55 -11.07 -0.81
CA SER A 99 14.74 -11.52 -1.95
C SER A 99 14.12 -10.34 -2.67
N ARG A 100 14.25 -10.33 -4.00
CA ARG A 100 13.61 -9.32 -4.84
C ARG A 100 12.15 -9.67 -5.07
N VAL A 101 11.27 -8.71 -4.83
CA VAL A 101 9.82 -8.83 -5.07
C VAL A 101 9.41 -7.84 -6.14
N ASP A 102 8.64 -8.33 -7.10
CA ASP A 102 8.03 -7.54 -8.18
C ASP A 102 6.61 -8.05 -8.34
N LEU A 103 5.62 -7.19 -8.11
CA LEU A 103 4.23 -7.59 -8.24
C LEU A 103 3.34 -6.40 -8.60
N ARG A 104 2.16 -6.71 -9.12
CA ARG A 104 1.13 -5.73 -9.47
C ARG A 104 -0.05 -5.82 -8.54
N GLY A 105 -0.70 -4.69 -8.36
CA GLY A 105 -1.92 -4.62 -7.57
C GLY A 105 -2.80 -3.48 -8.02
N ALA A 106 -3.87 -3.29 -7.26
CA ALA A 106 -4.82 -2.21 -7.48
C ALA A 106 -5.28 -1.66 -6.13
N ALA A 107 -5.62 -0.39 -6.13
CA ALA A 107 -6.20 0.29 -4.97
C ALA A 107 -7.50 0.97 -5.37
N GLU A 108 -8.52 0.80 -4.53
CA GLU A 108 -9.79 1.50 -4.64
C GLU A 108 -9.87 2.55 -3.54
N TYR A 109 -9.99 3.80 -3.93
CA TYR A 109 -10.07 4.93 -3.01
C TYR A 109 -11.49 5.52 -2.97
N ARG A 110 -11.92 5.91 -1.78
CA ARG A 110 -13.08 6.77 -1.58
C ARG A 110 -12.61 8.02 -0.85
N PHE A 111 -13.01 9.17 -1.37
CA PHE A 111 -12.62 10.47 -0.83
C PHE A 111 -13.81 11.15 -0.16
N GLY A 112 -13.54 11.77 0.98
CA GLY A 112 -14.46 12.66 1.67
C GLY A 112 -13.83 14.04 1.86
N GLU A 113 -14.52 14.90 2.61
CA GLU A 113 -14.05 16.25 2.87
C GLU A 113 -12.72 16.30 3.64
N GLU A 114 -12.51 15.35 4.55
CA GLU A 114 -11.32 15.31 5.41
C GLU A 114 -10.14 14.54 4.81
N GLY A 115 -10.34 13.88 3.68
CA GLY A 115 -9.29 13.11 3.03
C GLY A 115 -9.79 11.77 2.50
N ILE A 116 -8.91 10.77 2.51
CA ILE A 116 -9.25 9.41 2.08
C ILE A 116 -10.12 8.75 3.16
N ASP A 117 -11.39 8.52 2.86
CA ASP A 117 -12.30 7.83 3.77
C ASP A 117 -11.99 6.35 3.84
N SER A 118 -11.66 5.75 2.71
CA SER A 118 -11.27 4.34 2.67
C SER A 118 -10.36 4.07 1.47
N VAL A 119 -9.48 3.10 1.65
CA VAL A 119 -8.70 2.51 0.56
C VAL A 119 -8.68 1.01 0.75
N ARG A 120 -8.84 0.27 -0.35
CA ARG A 120 -8.66 -1.18 -0.39
C ARG A 120 -7.62 -1.51 -1.43
N HIS A 121 -6.55 -2.17 -0.98
CA HIS A 121 -5.53 -2.73 -1.87
C HIS A 121 -5.84 -4.19 -2.16
N THR A 122 -5.62 -4.59 -3.40
CA THR A 122 -5.74 -5.98 -3.85
C THR A 122 -4.46 -6.36 -4.58
N PHE A 123 -3.80 -7.41 -4.11
CA PHE A 123 -2.58 -7.93 -4.73
C PHE A 123 -2.38 -9.40 -4.32
N ASP A 124 -1.51 -10.10 -5.04
CA ASP A 124 -1.19 -11.50 -4.75
C ASP A 124 -0.20 -11.60 -3.57
N PHE A 125 -0.76 -11.59 -2.37
CA PHE A 125 0.03 -11.68 -1.14
C PHE A 125 0.71 -13.04 -0.99
N SER A 126 0.08 -14.13 -1.45
CA SER A 126 0.65 -15.48 -1.41
C SER A 126 1.97 -15.55 -2.20
N SER A 127 2.00 -14.95 -3.40
CA SER A 127 3.23 -14.87 -4.20
C SER A 127 4.35 -14.13 -3.45
N MET A 128 4.02 -13.04 -2.79
CA MET A 128 4.97 -12.27 -1.99
C MET A 128 5.51 -13.08 -0.81
N LEU A 129 4.65 -13.81 -0.11
CA LEU A 129 5.03 -14.67 1.00
C LEU A 129 5.94 -15.83 0.55
N LEU A 130 5.67 -16.40 -0.62
CA LEU A 130 6.51 -17.43 -1.21
C LEU A 130 7.90 -16.90 -1.56
N LYS A 131 7.97 -15.74 -2.20
CA LYS A 131 9.24 -15.13 -2.61
C LYS A 131 10.11 -14.70 -1.43
N THR A 132 9.51 -14.31 -0.33
CA THR A 132 10.22 -13.87 0.87
C THR A 132 10.54 -15.02 1.83
N GLY A 133 10.06 -16.22 1.56
CA GLY A 133 10.29 -17.40 2.40
C GLY A 133 9.38 -17.52 3.61
N VAL A 134 8.42 -16.61 3.78
CA VAL A 134 7.42 -16.68 4.87
C VAL A 134 6.54 -17.91 4.68
N LEU A 135 6.16 -18.18 3.43
CA LEU A 135 5.36 -19.32 3.03
C LEU A 135 6.19 -20.23 2.15
N LYS A 136 6.04 -21.54 2.31
CA LYS A 136 6.74 -22.54 1.48
C LYS A 136 5.75 -23.50 0.87
N VAL A 137 5.99 -23.86 -0.38
CA VAL A 137 5.21 -24.91 -1.04
C VAL A 137 5.54 -26.25 -0.39
N LYS A 138 4.50 -27.03 -0.07
CA LYS A 138 4.67 -28.37 0.51
C LYS A 138 5.36 -29.27 -0.54
N PRO A 139 6.51 -29.90 -0.21
CA PRO A 139 7.20 -30.78 -1.16
C PRO A 139 6.46 -32.10 -1.35
N GLY A 140 6.60 -32.69 -2.55
CA GLY A 140 6.30 -34.10 -2.79
C GLY A 140 4.82 -34.44 -3.01
N SER A 141 4.00 -33.54 -3.49
CA SER A 141 2.63 -33.89 -3.92
C SER A 141 2.57 -34.10 -5.42
#